data_b70e06f8aa364059c142edd9a3ea6861
#
_entry.id   b70e06f8aa364059c142edd9a3ea6861
#
_cell.length_a   1.000
_cell.length_b   1.000
_cell.length_c   1.000
_cell.angle_alpha   90.00
_cell.angle_beta   90.00
_cell.angle_gamma   90.00
#
_symmetry.space_group_name_H-M   'P 1'
#
loop_
_entity.id
_entity.type
_entity.pdbx_description
1 polymer ?
#
loop_
_entity_poly.entity_id
_entity_poly.type
_entity_poly.pdbx_seq_one_letter_code
_entity_poly.pdbx_strand_id
1 'polypeptide(L)'
;KSSQDDSVRGAIYVSLFGLASMAQFKVKLVQSAIPVASNYPKIFEGIKSGVKATQKALEGINKGFAGFGALGELAMLMTPTILKNKLIVLDDIERKHEKLSVDELLGFIDEFTKQHGARIVLILNTDQLKDRPLWETFREKVIDVELKLETSAEEAFHIAIKLVPSEYQESIKKAVVACSLNNIRVICKVIRS
;
A
#
# COMPACT_ATOMS: atom_id res chain seq x y z
N LYS A 1 -13.37 16.97 15.18
CA LYS A 1 -13.59 17.45 13.79
C LYS A 1 -12.45 16.87 12.97
N SER A 2 -12.68 15.75 12.26
CA SER A 2 -11.72 15.24 11.31
C SER A 2 -11.63 16.25 10.17
N SER A 3 -10.47 16.86 10.01
CA SER A 3 -10.14 17.54 8.77
C SER A 3 -10.10 16.46 7.68
N GLN A 4 -11.19 16.33 6.94
CA GLN A 4 -11.19 15.56 5.71
C GLN A 4 -10.40 16.38 4.69
N ASP A 5 -9.09 16.18 4.70
CA ASP A 5 -8.21 16.73 3.67
C ASP A 5 -8.56 15.99 2.36
N ASP A 6 -9.06 16.73 1.37
CA ASP A 6 -9.44 16.16 0.07
C ASP A 6 -8.27 15.48 -0.63
N SER A 7 -7.02 15.78 -0.24
CA SER A 7 -5.82 15.09 -0.72
C SER A 7 -5.77 13.61 -0.31
N VAL A 8 -6.38 13.25 0.82
CA VAL A 8 -6.43 11.87 1.33
C VAL A 8 -7.53 11.05 0.66
N ARG A 9 -8.61 11.68 0.20
CA ARG A 9 -9.70 11.00 -0.52
C ARG A 9 -9.29 10.40 -1.87
N GLY A 10 -8.18 10.85 -2.43
CA GLY A 10 -7.65 10.37 -3.70
C GLY A 10 -6.41 9.46 -3.55
N ALA A 11 -6.09 8.98 -2.35
CA ALA A 11 -4.93 8.12 -2.14
C ALA A 11 -5.14 6.73 -2.73
N ILE A 12 -4.12 6.24 -3.43
CA ILE A 12 -4.06 4.89 -3.99
C ILE A 12 -3.34 4.01 -2.97
N TYR A 13 -4.04 3.04 -2.38
CA TYR A 13 -3.46 2.10 -1.42
C TYR A 13 -3.15 0.76 -2.07
N VAL A 14 -1.93 0.26 -1.87
CA VAL A 14 -1.48 -1.04 -2.37
C VAL A 14 -0.67 -1.77 -1.29
N SER A 15 -1.13 -2.94 -0.88
CA SER A 15 -0.31 -3.87 -0.09
C SER A 15 0.55 -4.71 -1.04
N LEU A 16 1.84 -4.80 -0.74
CA LEU A 16 2.81 -5.61 -1.49
C LEU A 16 2.82 -7.07 -1.04
N PHE A 17 2.00 -7.44 -0.06
CA PHE A 17 1.94 -8.80 0.45
C PHE A 17 1.83 -9.85 -0.67
N GLY A 18 2.84 -10.72 -0.75
CA GLY A 18 2.88 -11.84 -1.69
C GLY A 18 3.13 -11.46 -3.16
N LEU A 19 3.30 -10.19 -3.51
CA LEU A 19 3.64 -9.79 -4.88
C LEU A 19 5.05 -10.25 -5.23
N ALA A 20 5.18 -10.90 -6.40
CA ALA A 20 6.41 -11.56 -6.84
C ALA A 20 7.10 -10.86 -8.02
N SER A 21 6.51 -9.82 -8.61
CA SER A 21 7.12 -9.08 -9.72
C SER A 21 6.61 -7.66 -9.84
N MET A 22 7.39 -6.79 -10.48
CA MET A 22 6.98 -5.43 -10.83
C MET A 22 5.74 -5.39 -11.73
N ALA A 23 5.55 -6.39 -12.59
CA ALA A 23 4.35 -6.49 -13.42
C ALA A 23 3.09 -6.67 -12.55
N GLN A 24 3.12 -7.59 -11.58
CA GLN A 24 2.02 -7.79 -10.63
C GLN A 24 1.76 -6.53 -9.79
N PHE A 25 2.84 -5.87 -9.33
CA PHE A 25 2.73 -4.62 -8.59
C PHE A 25 2.05 -3.52 -9.41
N LYS A 26 2.48 -3.29 -10.66
CA LYS A 26 1.89 -2.27 -11.55
C LYS A 26 0.42 -2.57 -11.87
N VAL A 27 0.07 -3.84 -12.11
CA VAL A 27 -1.33 -4.25 -12.31
C VAL A 27 -2.17 -3.92 -11.08
N LYS A 28 -1.69 -4.28 -9.89
CA LYS A 28 -2.41 -4.02 -8.63
C LYS A 28 -2.54 -2.51 -8.36
N LEU A 29 -1.51 -1.72 -8.69
CA LEU A 29 -1.54 -0.26 -8.61
C LEU A 29 -2.64 0.33 -9.49
N VAL A 30 -2.71 -0.09 -10.76
CA VAL A 30 -3.75 0.34 -11.71
C VAL A 30 -5.14 -0.07 -11.22
N GLN A 31 -5.32 -1.31 -10.77
CA GLN A 31 -6.58 -1.78 -10.19
C GLN A 31 -7.03 -0.93 -8.99
N SER A 32 -6.10 -0.61 -8.10
CA SER A 32 -6.39 0.24 -6.92
C SER A 32 -6.68 1.69 -7.28
N ALA A 33 -6.17 2.16 -8.41
CA ALA A 33 -6.38 3.52 -8.90
C ALA A 33 -7.73 3.71 -9.62
N ILE A 34 -8.36 2.66 -10.13
CA ILE A 34 -9.62 2.74 -10.88
C ILE A 34 -10.74 3.42 -10.07
N PRO A 35 -11.02 3.06 -8.81
CA PRO A 35 -12.03 3.73 -7.99
C PRO A 35 -11.74 5.22 -7.78
N VAL A 36 -10.46 5.57 -7.64
CA VAL A 36 -9.99 6.95 -7.48
C VAL A 36 -10.14 7.72 -8.80
N ALA A 37 -9.85 7.08 -9.93
CA ALA A 37 -9.95 7.67 -11.26
C ALA A 37 -11.41 7.90 -11.69
N SER A 38 -12.38 7.19 -11.14
CA SER A 38 -13.81 7.42 -11.42
C SER A 38 -14.28 8.83 -11.09
N ASN A 39 -13.60 9.51 -10.15
CA ASN A 39 -13.83 10.92 -9.83
C ASN A 39 -13.23 11.89 -10.86
N TYR A 40 -12.51 11.38 -11.87
CA TYR A 40 -11.86 12.15 -12.92
C TYR A 40 -12.26 11.60 -14.30
N PRO A 41 -13.36 12.08 -14.91
CA PRO A 41 -13.99 11.48 -16.09
C PRO A 41 -13.03 11.22 -17.26
N LYS A 42 -12.14 12.18 -17.54
CA LYS A 42 -11.17 12.04 -18.66
C LYS A 42 -10.17 10.89 -18.46
N ILE A 43 -9.70 10.70 -17.22
CA ILE A 43 -8.78 9.61 -16.86
C ILE A 43 -9.53 8.28 -16.88
N PHE A 44 -10.76 8.28 -16.36
CA PHE A 44 -11.61 7.10 -16.33
C PHE A 44 -12.00 6.61 -17.73
N GLU A 45 -12.31 7.52 -18.66
CA GLU A 45 -12.56 7.16 -20.05
C GLU A 45 -11.32 6.59 -20.75
N GLY A 46 -10.13 7.14 -20.48
CA GLY A 46 -8.87 6.60 -20.96
C GLY A 46 -8.61 5.18 -20.46
N ILE A 47 -8.81 4.94 -19.16
CA ILE A 47 -8.71 3.60 -18.55
C ILE A 47 -9.75 2.66 -19.14
N LYS A 48 -11.00 3.11 -19.25
CA LYS A 48 -12.13 2.32 -19.76
C LYS A 48 -11.95 1.93 -21.23
N SER A 49 -11.42 2.81 -22.07
CA SER A 49 -11.09 2.51 -23.47
C SER A 49 -9.91 1.53 -23.56
N GLY A 50 -8.87 1.70 -22.74
CA GLY A 50 -7.75 0.76 -22.65
C GLY A 50 -8.19 -0.62 -22.16
N VAL A 51 -9.02 -0.70 -21.11
CA VAL A 51 -9.58 -1.96 -20.58
C VAL A 51 -10.50 -2.62 -21.62
N LYS A 52 -11.32 -1.87 -22.36
CA LYS A 52 -12.16 -2.43 -23.42
C LYS A 52 -11.34 -2.98 -24.58
N ALA A 53 -10.25 -2.32 -24.96
CA ALA A 53 -9.34 -2.82 -25.99
C ALA A 53 -8.69 -4.14 -25.54
N THR A 54 -8.32 -4.23 -24.26
CA THR A 54 -7.74 -5.44 -23.65
C THR A 54 -8.76 -6.57 -23.48
N GLN A 55 -10.02 -6.24 -23.13
CA GLN A 55 -11.10 -7.24 -23.09
C GLN A 55 -11.34 -7.87 -24.48
N LYS A 56 -11.37 -7.07 -25.55
CA LYS A 56 -11.44 -7.60 -26.91
C LYS A 56 -10.25 -8.48 -27.28
N ALA A 57 -9.04 -8.14 -26.82
CA ALA A 57 -7.86 -8.97 -26.97
C ALA A 57 -7.94 -10.26 -26.12
N LEU A 58 -8.52 -10.18 -24.92
CA LEU A 58 -8.72 -11.32 -24.01
C LEU A 58 -9.80 -12.29 -24.48
N GLU A 59 -10.87 -11.82 -25.14
CA GLU A 59 -11.88 -12.68 -25.77
C GLU A 59 -11.30 -13.50 -26.92
N GLY A 60 -10.25 -12.98 -27.60
CA GLY A 60 -9.49 -13.70 -28.62
C GLY A 60 -8.47 -14.71 -28.09
N ILE A 61 -8.11 -14.63 -26.80
CA ILE A 61 -7.05 -15.45 -26.15
C ILE A 61 -7.67 -16.36 -25.07
N ASN A 62 -8.69 -17.08 -25.41
CA ASN A 62 -9.39 -17.97 -24.46
C ASN A 62 -8.67 -19.29 -24.22
N LYS A 63 -7.34 -19.29 -24.01
CA LYS A 63 -6.56 -20.44 -23.54
C LYS A 63 -5.30 -20.01 -22.80
N GLY A 64 -5.37 -19.99 -21.45
CA GLY A 64 -4.24 -20.15 -20.55
C GLY A 64 -3.12 -19.09 -20.60
N PHE A 65 -2.77 -18.52 -19.46
CA PHE A 65 -1.56 -17.72 -19.16
C PHE A 65 -1.32 -16.38 -19.92
N ALA A 66 -1.94 -16.15 -21.06
CA ALA A 66 -1.72 -14.94 -21.86
C ALA A 66 -2.41 -13.67 -21.29
N GLY A 67 -3.40 -13.82 -20.41
CA GLY A 67 -4.14 -12.68 -19.85
C GLY A 67 -3.31 -11.75 -18.96
N PHE A 68 -2.29 -12.29 -18.27
CA PHE A 68 -1.39 -11.51 -17.42
C PHE A 68 -0.42 -10.62 -18.22
N GLY A 69 0.03 -11.06 -19.39
CA GLY A 69 0.92 -10.30 -20.26
C GLY A 69 0.27 -9.02 -20.78
N ALA A 70 -0.91 -9.12 -21.37
CA ALA A 70 -1.63 -7.99 -21.92
C ALA A 70 -2.07 -6.97 -20.85
N LEU A 71 -2.50 -7.43 -19.67
CA LEU A 71 -2.80 -6.56 -18.54
C LEU A 71 -1.55 -5.91 -17.96
N GLY A 72 -0.43 -6.61 -17.94
CA GLY A 72 0.86 -6.08 -17.52
C GLY A 72 1.36 -4.97 -18.45
N GLU A 73 1.29 -5.18 -19.75
CA GLU A 73 1.66 -4.17 -20.76
C GLU A 73 0.76 -2.93 -20.68
N LEU A 74 -0.55 -3.12 -20.57
CA LEU A 74 -1.48 -2.01 -20.35
C LEU A 74 -1.17 -1.26 -19.06
N ALA A 75 -0.91 -1.97 -17.98
CA ALA A 75 -0.56 -1.36 -16.70
C ALA A 75 0.75 -0.55 -16.84
N MET A 76 1.75 -1.04 -17.57
CA MET A 76 2.98 -0.30 -17.82
C MET A 76 2.73 1.00 -18.57
N LEU A 77 1.91 0.96 -19.62
CA LEU A 77 1.58 2.14 -20.42
C LEU A 77 0.75 3.19 -19.67
N MET A 78 -0.16 2.74 -18.81
CA MET A 78 -1.09 3.62 -18.12
C MET A 78 -0.59 4.14 -16.77
N THR A 79 0.37 3.45 -16.16
CA THR A 79 0.89 3.80 -14.83
C THR A 79 1.31 5.26 -14.71
N PRO A 80 2.10 5.85 -15.66
CA PRO A 80 2.51 7.26 -15.56
C PRO A 80 1.33 8.23 -15.55
N THR A 81 0.34 8.00 -16.39
CA THR A 81 -0.84 8.88 -16.51
C THR A 81 -1.72 8.81 -15.27
N ILE A 82 -1.92 7.61 -14.72
CA ILE A 82 -2.80 7.37 -13.58
C ILE A 82 -2.18 7.89 -12.28
N LEU A 83 -0.88 7.75 -12.12
CA LEU A 83 -0.18 8.08 -10.88
C LEU A 83 0.32 9.51 -10.80
N LYS A 84 0.25 10.28 -11.90
CA LYS A 84 0.70 11.67 -11.94
C LYS A 84 0.01 12.51 -10.85
N ASN A 85 0.83 13.15 -10.00
CA ASN A 85 0.38 14.01 -8.90
C ASN A 85 -0.54 13.29 -7.88
N LYS A 86 -0.44 11.97 -7.75
CA LYS A 86 -1.24 11.19 -6.79
C LYS A 86 -0.47 10.91 -5.51
N LEU A 87 -1.23 10.72 -4.43
CA LEU A 87 -0.73 10.12 -3.21
C LEU A 87 -0.88 8.61 -3.31
N ILE A 88 0.23 7.89 -3.13
CA ILE A 88 0.30 6.44 -3.21
C ILE A 88 0.80 5.92 -1.87
N VAL A 89 0.08 4.98 -1.29
CA VAL A 89 0.48 4.31 -0.04
C VAL A 89 0.84 2.86 -0.38
N LEU A 90 2.09 2.50 -0.16
CA LEU A 90 2.63 1.15 -0.34
C LEU A 90 2.84 0.52 1.02
N ASP A 91 2.14 -0.55 1.29
CA ASP A 91 2.14 -1.23 2.59
C ASP A 91 2.68 -2.67 2.48
N ASP A 92 3.07 -3.26 3.60
CA ASP A 92 3.58 -4.64 3.71
C ASP A 92 4.84 -4.91 2.85
N ILE A 93 5.76 -3.95 2.74
CA ILE A 93 6.97 -4.09 1.92
C ILE A 93 7.82 -5.29 2.40
N GLU A 94 7.92 -5.51 3.70
CA GLU A 94 8.65 -6.63 4.30
C GLU A 94 8.00 -8.00 4.00
N ARG A 95 6.73 -7.99 3.55
CA ARG A 95 5.94 -9.19 3.25
C ARG A 95 5.80 -9.46 1.75
N LYS A 96 6.46 -8.66 0.91
CA LYS A 96 6.57 -8.95 -0.52
C LYS A 96 7.23 -10.31 -0.75
N HIS A 97 6.97 -10.93 -1.89
CA HIS A 97 7.70 -12.13 -2.27
C HIS A 97 9.18 -11.79 -2.55
N GLU A 98 10.09 -12.69 -2.25
CA GLU A 98 11.55 -12.51 -2.42
C GLU A 98 11.97 -12.19 -3.86
N LYS A 99 11.21 -12.69 -4.86
CA LYS A 99 11.45 -12.42 -6.28
C LYS A 99 11.20 -10.96 -6.70
N LEU A 100 10.40 -10.21 -5.94
CA LEU A 100 10.24 -8.78 -6.15
C LEU A 100 11.38 -8.07 -5.43
N SER A 101 12.32 -7.53 -6.18
CA SER A 101 13.49 -6.87 -5.61
C SER A 101 13.16 -5.51 -4.95
N VAL A 102 13.88 -5.16 -3.89
CA VAL A 102 13.74 -3.86 -3.21
C VAL A 102 14.29 -2.74 -4.08
N ASP A 103 15.38 -2.97 -4.80
CA ASP A 103 15.98 -1.97 -5.69
C ASP A 103 15.07 -1.63 -6.87
N GLU A 104 14.38 -2.61 -7.49
CA GLU A 104 13.36 -2.35 -8.51
C GLU A 104 12.21 -1.49 -7.96
N LEU A 105 11.76 -1.78 -6.73
CA LEU A 105 10.70 -1.02 -6.08
C LEU A 105 11.16 0.42 -5.78
N LEU A 106 12.36 0.58 -5.22
CA LEU A 106 12.92 1.91 -4.91
C LEU A 106 13.22 2.70 -6.19
N GLY A 107 13.68 2.05 -7.26
CA GLY A 107 13.83 2.66 -8.58
C GLY A 107 12.50 3.18 -9.12
N PHE A 108 11.43 2.41 -9.00
CA PHE A 108 10.08 2.86 -9.35
C PHE A 108 9.66 4.08 -8.53
N ILE A 109 9.89 4.06 -7.21
CA ILE A 109 9.54 5.18 -6.32
C ILE A 109 10.29 6.44 -6.74
N ASP A 110 11.59 6.35 -6.96
CA ASP A 110 12.44 7.47 -7.40
C ASP A 110 11.97 8.06 -8.73
N GLU A 111 11.67 7.23 -9.72
CA GLU A 111 11.13 7.64 -11.01
C GLU A 111 9.81 8.39 -10.83
N PHE A 112 8.86 7.81 -10.11
CA PHE A 112 7.51 8.38 -10.02
C PHE A 112 7.43 9.63 -9.16
N THR A 113 8.26 9.75 -8.14
CA THR A 113 8.36 10.98 -7.34
C THR A 113 9.00 12.11 -8.14
N LYS A 114 10.11 11.87 -8.82
CA LYS A 114 10.87 12.89 -9.54
C LYS A 114 10.26 13.30 -10.87
N GLN A 115 9.77 12.34 -11.65
CA GLN A 115 9.32 12.61 -13.02
C GLN A 115 7.82 12.83 -13.13
N HIS A 116 7.02 12.24 -12.25
CA HIS A 116 5.56 12.27 -12.34
C HIS A 116 4.89 13.03 -11.20
N GLY A 117 5.66 13.59 -10.26
CA GLY A 117 5.16 14.36 -9.13
C GLY A 117 4.27 13.54 -8.19
N ALA A 118 4.41 12.22 -8.19
CA ALA A 118 3.72 11.36 -7.25
C ALA A 118 4.28 11.57 -5.84
N ARG A 119 3.44 11.50 -4.82
CA ARG A 119 3.83 11.45 -3.41
C ARG A 119 3.63 10.04 -2.91
N ILE A 120 4.68 9.43 -2.40
CA ILE A 120 4.66 8.03 -2.02
C ILE A 120 4.92 7.89 -0.52
N VAL A 121 4.04 7.18 0.16
CA VAL A 121 4.18 6.79 1.57
C VAL A 121 4.45 5.30 1.62
N LEU A 122 5.52 4.93 2.29
CA LEU A 122 5.90 3.54 2.54
C LEU A 122 5.56 3.17 3.97
N ILE A 123 4.86 2.05 4.13
CA ILE A 123 4.55 1.47 5.44
C ILE A 123 5.22 0.11 5.50
N LEU A 124 6.12 -0.07 6.45
CA LEU A 124 6.88 -1.32 6.58
C LEU A 124 7.38 -1.52 8.01
N ASN A 125 7.65 -2.78 8.33
CA ASN A 125 8.40 -3.15 9.51
C ASN A 125 9.85 -3.45 9.12
N THR A 126 10.77 -2.51 9.38
CA THR A 126 12.18 -2.61 9.01
C THR A 126 12.89 -3.80 9.68
N ASP A 127 12.44 -4.23 10.87
CA ASP A 127 13.02 -5.36 11.58
C ASP A 127 12.72 -6.71 10.91
N GLN A 128 11.65 -6.76 10.10
CA GLN A 128 11.26 -7.96 9.34
C GLN A 128 11.68 -7.93 7.88
N LEU A 129 12.33 -6.87 7.44
CA LEU A 129 12.78 -6.72 6.06
C LEU A 129 13.99 -7.63 5.78
N LYS A 130 13.82 -8.62 4.91
CA LYS A 130 14.88 -9.57 4.54
C LYS A 130 16.03 -8.90 3.81
N ASP A 131 15.74 -7.95 2.94
CA ASP A 131 16.72 -7.22 2.12
C ASP A 131 17.22 -5.95 2.83
N ARG A 132 17.37 -5.98 4.15
CA ARG A 132 17.73 -4.81 4.95
C ARG A 132 19.02 -4.10 4.50
N PRO A 133 20.12 -4.79 4.15
CA PRO A 133 21.34 -4.11 3.66
C PRO A 133 21.10 -3.29 2.38
N LEU A 134 20.31 -3.85 1.46
CA LEU A 134 19.96 -3.18 0.21
C LEU A 134 19.04 -1.98 0.48
N TRP A 135 18.06 -2.14 1.36
CA TRP A 135 17.18 -1.07 1.83
C TRP A 135 17.98 0.10 2.42
N GLU A 136 18.90 -0.17 3.34
CA GLU A 136 19.75 0.87 3.98
C GLU A 136 20.61 1.63 2.97
N THR A 137 21.07 0.95 1.92
CA THR A 137 21.89 1.59 0.85
C THR A 137 21.07 2.56 0.00
N PHE A 138 19.83 2.23 -0.29
CA PHE A 138 19.00 3.02 -1.21
C PHE A 138 18.08 4.02 -0.52
N ARG A 139 17.68 3.77 0.75
CA ARG A 139 16.72 4.63 1.45
C ARG A 139 17.17 6.08 1.52
N GLU A 140 18.46 6.34 1.79
CA GLU A 140 19.00 7.71 1.88
C GLU A 140 18.84 8.52 0.58
N LYS A 141 18.73 7.83 -0.58
CA LYS A 141 18.62 8.47 -1.87
C LYS A 141 17.16 8.69 -2.31
N VAL A 142 16.21 7.94 -1.72
CA VAL A 142 14.83 7.83 -2.18
C VAL A 142 13.84 8.31 -1.13
N ILE A 143 14.21 8.21 0.16
CA ILE A 143 13.30 8.55 1.27
C ILE A 143 13.66 9.92 1.83
N ASP A 144 12.75 10.88 1.68
CA ASP A 144 12.94 12.24 2.19
C ASP A 144 12.72 12.34 3.70
N VAL A 145 11.71 11.62 4.22
CA VAL A 145 11.31 11.68 5.63
C VAL A 145 10.95 10.28 6.13
N GLU A 146 11.49 9.91 7.28
CA GLU A 146 11.17 8.68 7.99
C GLU A 146 10.49 9.01 9.33
N LEU A 147 9.36 8.36 9.59
CA LEU A 147 8.63 8.47 10.84
C LEU A 147 8.54 7.08 11.48
N LYS A 148 9.09 6.95 12.66
CA LYS A 148 8.97 5.72 13.44
C LYS A 148 7.69 5.77 14.28
N LEU A 149 6.80 4.80 14.08
CA LEU A 149 5.61 4.66 14.89
C LEU A 149 5.95 3.82 16.13
N GLU A 150 6.08 4.48 17.26
CA GLU A 150 6.27 3.84 18.56
C GLU A 150 5.07 4.17 19.44
N THR A 151 4.28 3.16 19.80
CA THR A 151 3.16 3.31 20.71
C THR A 151 3.52 2.73 22.07
N SER A 152 3.21 3.47 23.13
CA SER A 152 3.21 2.93 24.49
C SER A 152 2.07 1.93 24.67
N ALA A 153 2.15 1.08 25.69
CA ALA A 153 1.07 0.16 26.03
C ALA A 153 -0.25 0.90 26.34
N GLU A 154 -0.16 2.07 26.96
CA GLU A 154 -1.32 2.89 27.30
C GLU A 154 -1.98 3.48 26.05
N GLU A 155 -1.21 4.05 25.11
CA GLU A 155 -1.72 4.56 23.84
C GLU A 155 -2.34 3.44 23.00
N ALA A 156 -1.66 2.29 22.91
CA ALA A 156 -2.16 1.12 22.22
C ALA A 156 -3.50 0.63 22.82
N PHE A 157 -3.61 0.63 24.15
CA PHE A 157 -4.88 0.32 24.82
C PHE A 157 -5.96 1.33 24.47
N HIS A 158 -5.67 2.64 24.52
CA HIS A 158 -6.66 3.68 24.19
C HIS A 158 -7.17 3.59 22.75
N ILE A 159 -6.34 3.14 21.81
CA ILE A 159 -6.78 2.87 20.45
C ILE A 159 -7.64 1.61 20.40
N ALA A 160 -7.19 0.53 21.06
CA ALA A 160 -7.89 -0.76 21.05
C ALA A 160 -9.29 -0.67 21.67
N ILE A 161 -9.46 0.05 22.79
CA ILE A 161 -10.76 0.17 23.47
C ILE A 161 -11.78 1.00 22.67
N LYS A 162 -11.31 1.94 21.84
CA LYS A 162 -12.18 2.65 20.89
C LYS A 162 -12.67 1.75 19.76
N LEU A 163 -11.86 0.77 19.36
CA LEU A 163 -12.22 -0.20 18.31
C LEU A 163 -13.09 -1.33 18.86
N VAL A 164 -12.87 -1.73 20.10
CA VAL A 164 -13.57 -2.82 20.79
C VAL A 164 -13.91 -2.36 22.21
N PRO A 165 -15.09 -1.76 22.45
CA PRO A 165 -15.51 -1.36 23.79
C PRO A 165 -15.68 -2.56 24.71
N SER A 166 -15.39 -2.38 26.03
CA SER A 166 -15.55 -3.39 27.07
C SER A 166 -15.95 -2.75 28.39
N GLU A 167 -16.79 -3.43 29.17
CA GLU A 167 -17.13 -3.01 30.53
C GLU A 167 -15.98 -3.18 31.53
N TYR A 168 -15.01 -4.06 31.21
CA TYR A 168 -13.83 -4.35 32.03
C TYR A 168 -12.61 -3.50 31.65
N GLN A 169 -12.82 -2.35 31.02
CA GLN A 169 -11.73 -1.54 30.45
C GLN A 169 -10.61 -1.21 31.45
N GLU A 170 -10.93 -0.89 32.72
CA GLU A 170 -9.94 -0.55 33.73
C GLU A 170 -9.05 -1.75 34.12
N SER A 171 -9.64 -2.93 34.25
CA SER A 171 -8.88 -4.15 34.55
C SER A 171 -8.00 -4.56 33.39
N ILE A 172 -8.51 -4.47 32.19
CA ILE A 172 -7.76 -4.76 30.95
C ILE A 172 -6.63 -3.74 30.77
N LYS A 173 -6.87 -2.44 31.01
CA LYS A 173 -5.84 -1.41 30.96
C LYS A 173 -4.67 -1.73 31.88
N LYS A 174 -4.97 -2.07 33.15
CA LYS A 174 -3.94 -2.45 34.12
C LYS A 174 -3.12 -3.64 33.67
N ALA A 175 -3.76 -4.67 33.14
CA ALA A 175 -3.07 -5.85 32.61
C ALA A 175 -2.19 -5.52 31.38
N VAL A 176 -2.72 -4.75 30.43
CA VAL A 176 -2.00 -4.32 29.22
C VAL A 176 -0.75 -3.51 29.56
N VAL A 177 -0.86 -2.56 30.49
CA VAL A 177 0.27 -1.73 30.95
C VAL A 177 1.27 -2.57 31.72
N ALA A 178 0.82 -3.43 32.65
CA ALA A 178 1.71 -4.30 33.42
C ALA A 178 2.50 -5.27 32.54
N CYS A 179 1.90 -5.75 31.43
CA CYS A 179 2.56 -6.62 30.45
C CYS A 179 3.33 -5.85 29.37
N SER A 180 3.37 -4.52 29.43
CA SER A 180 3.97 -3.67 28.38
C SER A 180 3.49 -4.01 26.96
N LEU A 181 2.21 -4.40 26.84
CA LEU A 181 1.62 -4.87 25.58
C LEU A 181 1.25 -3.68 24.69
N ASN A 182 1.99 -3.47 23.63
CA ASN A 182 1.80 -2.34 22.67
C ASN A 182 1.18 -2.74 21.33
N ASN A 183 0.90 -4.03 21.10
CA ASN A 183 0.29 -4.51 19.88
C ASN A 183 -1.23 -4.39 19.93
N ILE A 184 -1.79 -3.40 19.22
CA ILE A 184 -3.23 -3.09 19.20
C ILE A 184 -4.06 -4.31 18.78
N ARG A 185 -3.62 -5.11 17.80
CA ARG A 185 -4.36 -6.31 17.34
C ARG A 185 -4.45 -7.38 18.43
N VAL A 186 -3.39 -7.54 19.22
CA VAL A 186 -3.38 -8.48 20.35
C VAL A 186 -4.29 -7.97 21.45
N ILE A 187 -4.21 -6.67 21.79
CA ILE A 187 -5.10 -6.05 22.79
C ILE A 187 -6.56 -6.21 22.38
N CYS A 188 -6.91 -5.93 21.11
CA CYS A 188 -8.27 -6.14 20.61
C CYS A 188 -8.75 -7.61 20.72
N LYS A 189 -7.85 -8.58 20.57
CA LYS A 189 -8.19 -10.01 20.77
C LYS A 189 -8.44 -10.29 22.26
N VAL A 190 -7.60 -9.78 23.15
CA VAL A 190 -7.77 -9.92 24.61
C VAL A 190 -9.09 -9.30 25.06
N ILE A 191 -9.49 -8.15 24.52
CA ILE A 191 -10.75 -7.50 24.88
C ILE A 191 -11.97 -8.34 24.43
N ARG A 192 -11.85 -9.11 23.35
CA ARG A 192 -12.94 -9.94 22.81
C ARG A 192 -13.07 -11.31 23.46
N SER A 193 -12.01 -11.79 24.12
CA SER A 193 -12.01 -13.08 24.83
C SER A 193 -12.75 -13.00 26.15
#